data_2a450dc7684f5801cab63d592fb1fed4
#
_entry.id   2a450dc7684f5801cab63d592fb1fed4
#
_cell.length_a   1.000
_cell.length_b   1.000
_cell.length_c   1.000
_cell.angle_alpha   90.00
_cell.angle_beta   90.00
_cell.angle_gamma   90.00
#
_symmetry.space_group_name_H-M   'P 1'
#
loop_
_entity.id
_entity.type
_entity.pdbx_description
1 polymer ?
#
loop_
_entity_poly.entity_id
_entity_poly.type
_entity_poly.pdbx_seq_one_letter_code
_entity_poly.pdbx_strand_id
1 'polypeptide(L)'
;SLDVFNSVFKELDMFYVDSIDPKEIVEYGIRAMLSKTDPYTEYYPEEDNTLKEMTSGKFGGIGSVIRYYKPRKRVAIVEPSEGHPAAEAGLKAGDIIMEINGKDMAQGDRIPNGLTSYVSDNLRGEPGTLCVIKVERPTSDSTYVPMEFKITRGTIRTNPVPYYGMLNDSIGFIYISTFSVEGCSKEIKRAFIELKQQGATSMVLDVRSNGGGLLSEAVNVVNFFVPKGKEIVKTKGKFKQMDYAYRTTNEPIDMEIPMAVLVDGGTASAAEILSGSLQDLDRAIIIGNRTYGK
;
A
#
# COMPACT_ATOMS: atom_id res chain seq x y z
N SER A 1 -7.59 -31.07 -20.13
CA SER A 1 -6.85 -31.72 -19.06
C SER A 1 -5.42 -31.15 -18.98
N LEU A 2 -4.68 -31.50 -17.95
CA LEU A 2 -3.30 -31.04 -17.76
C LEU A 2 -2.37 -31.48 -18.88
N ASP A 3 -2.61 -32.70 -19.42
CA ASP A 3 -1.84 -33.25 -20.55
C ASP A 3 -1.97 -32.40 -21.82
N VAL A 4 -3.19 -31.91 -22.10
CA VAL A 4 -3.43 -31.01 -23.23
C VAL A 4 -2.69 -29.70 -23.06
N PHE A 5 -2.73 -29.12 -21.86
CA PHE A 5 -1.99 -27.90 -21.54
C PHE A 5 -0.48 -28.09 -21.77
N ASN A 6 0.08 -29.17 -21.22
CA ASN A 6 1.50 -29.51 -21.39
C ASN A 6 1.88 -29.74 -22.86
N SER A 7 1.01 -30.39 -23.63
CA SER A 7 1.26 -30.63 -25.07
C SER A 7 1.27 -29.31 -25.85
N VAL A 8 0.26 -28.44 -25.62
CA VAL A 8 0.19 -27.13 -26.28
C VAL A 8 1.41 -26.27 -25.92
N PHE A 9 1.84 -26.28 -24.66
CA PHE A 9 3.03 -25.55 -24.25
C PHE A 9 4.30 -26.03 -24.96
N LYS A 10 4.50 -27.35 -25.05
CA LYS A 10 5.63 -27.95 -25.78
C LYS A 10 5.63 -27.64 -27.27
N GLU A 11 4.47 -27.72 -27.90
CA GLU A 11 4.32 -27.39 -29.32
C GLU A 11 4.63 -25.91 -29.58
N LEU A 12 4.17 -25.03 -28.69
CA LEU A 12 4.45 -23.61 -28.77
C LEU A 12 5.96 -23.32 -28.63
N ASP A 13 6.63 -23.91 -27.63
CA ASP A 13 8.05 -23.76 -27.40
C ASP A 13 8.92 -24.27 -28.54
N MET A 14 8.49 -25.40 -29.19
CA MET A 14 9.27 -26.02 -30.26
C MET A 14 9.03 -25.42 -31.64
N PHE A 15 7.82 -24.93 -31.94
CA PHE A 15 7.41 -24.65 -33.33
C PHE A 15 6.96 -23.20 -33.57
N TYR A 16 6.86 -22.36 -32.53
CA TYR A 16 6.50 -20.97 -32.76
C TYR A 16 7.61 -20.24 -33.52
N VAL A 17 7.21 -19.33 -34.43
CA VAL A 17 8.13 -18.68 -35.38
C VAL A 17 9.16 -17.78 -34.71
N ASP A 18 8.82 -17.15 -33.59
CA ASP A 18 9.71 -16.30 -32.83
C ASP A 18 10.16 -17.01 -31.55
N SER A 19 11.27 -16.55 -30.94
CA SER A 19 11.65 -17.00 -29.61
C SER A 19 10.66 -16.52 -28.56
N ILE A 20 10.21 -17.44 -27.72
CA ILE A 20 9.33 -17.15 -26.59
C ILE A 20 10.09 -17.34 -25.27
N ASP A 21 9.71 -16.58 -24.25
CA ASP A 21 10.16 -16.83 -22.89
C ASP A 21 9.15 -17.81 -22.21
N PRO A 22 9.58 -19.06 -21.96
CA PRO A 22 8.71 -20.08 -21.36
C PRO A 22 8.18 -19.65 -19.99
N LYS A 23 8.97 -18.91 -19.20
CA LYS A 23 8.58 -18.44 -17.89
C LYS A 23 7.45 -17.43 -17.97
N GLU A 24 7.59 -16.43 -18.84
CA GLU A 24 6.57 -15.40 -19.07
C GLU A 24 5.23 -16.02 -19.51
N ILE A 25 5.26 -16.98 -20.44
CA ILE A 25 4.05 -17.66 -20.92
C ILE A 25 3.37 -18.48 -19.81
N VAL A 26 4.14 -19.21 -19.00
CA VAL A 26 3.60 -19.98 -17.89
C VAL A 26 2.97 -19.04 -16.85
N GLU A 27 3.62 -17.94 -16.49
CA GLU A 27 3.08 -16.94 -15.56
C GLU A 27 1.78 -16.33 -16.10
N TYR A 28 1.74 -16.00 -17.39
CA TYR A 28 0.52 -15.51 -18.04
C TYR A 28 -0.63 -16.52 -17.97
N GLY A 29 -0.34 -17.79 -18.23
CA GLY A 29 -1.29 -18.89 -18.10
C GLY A 29 -1.83 -19.04 -16.66
N ILE A 30 -0.96 -18.98 -15.66
CA ILE A 30 -1.33 -19.03 -14.24
C ILE A 30 -2.26 -17.86 -13.89
N ARG A 31 -1.90 -16.63 -14.24
CA ARG A 31 -2.72 -15.44 -14.00
C ARG A 31 -4.09 -15.53 -14.68
N ALA A 32 -4.13 -16.04 -15.92
CA ALA A 32 -5.38 -16.24 -16.65
C ALA A 32 -6.29 -17.29 -15.98
N MET A 33 -5.74 -18.37 -15.42
CA MET A 33 -6.51 -19.36 -14.65
C MET A 33 -7.06 -18.75 -13.36
N LEU A 34 -6.25 -18.03 -12.61
CA LEU A 34 -6.66 -17.42 -11.34
C LEU A 34 -7.73 -16.35 -11.52
N SER A 35 -7.68 -15.58 -12.60
CA SER A 35 -8.71 -14.57 -12.91
C SER A 35 -10.12 -15.17 -13.13
N LYS A 36 -10.25 -16.49 -13.26
CA LYS A 36 -11.53 -17.20 -13.34
C LYS A 36 -12.05 -17.66 -11.97
N THR A 37 -11.27 -17.55 -10.92
CA THR A 37 -11.69 -17.94 -9.57
C THR A 37 -12.41 -16.80 -8.87
N ASP A 38 -11.71 -15.68 -8.68
CA ASP A 38 -12.20 -14.46 -8.04
C ASP A 38 -11.27 -13.27 -8.40
N PRO A 39 -11.63 -12.01 -8.07
CA PRO A 39 -10.81 -10.85 -8.38
C PRO A 39 -9.62 -10.65 -7.42
N TYR A 40 -9.46 -11.47 -6.39
CA TYR A 40 -8.48 -11.27 -5.32
C TYR A 40 -7.39 -12.33 -5.27
N THR A 41 -7.59 -13.48 -5.95
CA THR A 41 -6.57 -14.54 -6.01
C THR A 41 -5.48 -14.14 -7.00
N GLU A 42 -4.27 -13.95 -6.48
CA GLU A 42 -3.11 -13.50 -7.23
C GLU A 42 -1.95 -14.50 -7.13
N TYR A 43 -1.11 -14.54 -8.15
CA TYR A 43 0.12 -15.31 -8.19
C TYR A 43 1.32 -14.39 -8.03
N TYR A 44 2.15 -14.69 -7.06
CA TYR A 44 3.43 -14.04 -6.81
C TYR A 44 4.56 -15.05 -7.04
N PRO A 45 5.42 -14.88 -8.08
CA PRO A 45 6.61 -15.71 -8.27
C PRO A 45 7.56 -15.63 -7.07
N GLU A 46 8.38 -16.66 -6.84
CA GLU A 46 9.34 -16.68 -5.74
C GLU A 46 10.32 -15.51 -5.75
N GLU A 47 10.65 -15.02 -6.94
CA GLU A 47 11.54 -13.86 -7.14
C GLU A 47 10.86 -12.52 -6.91
N ASP A 48 9.51 -12.51 -6.80
CA ASP A 48 8.73 -11.30 -6.56
C ASP A 48 8.72 -10.97 -5.05
N ASN A 49 9.40 -9.89 -4.70
CA ASN A 49 9.47 -9.42 -3.32
C ASN A 49 8.20 -8.71 -2.85
N THR A 50 7.18 -8.56 -3.69
CA THR A 50 5.96 -7.80 -3.39
C THR A 50 5.29 -8.26 -2.10
N LEU A 51 5.09 -9.58 -1.91
CA LEU A 51 4.51 -10.12 -0.66
C LEU A 51 5.37 -9.79 0.56
N LYS A 52 6.69 -9.91 0.44
CA LYS A 52 7.62 -9.59 1.51
C LYS A 52 7.63 -8.11 1.84
N GLU A 53 7.56 -7.25 0.82
CA GLU A 53 7.43 -5.81 0.98
C GLU A 53 6.09 -5.44 1.63
N MET A 54 4.98 -6.03 1.16
CA MET A 54 3.63 -5.81 1.72
C MET A 54 3.51 -6.24 3.19
N THR A 55 4.24 -7.27 3.61
CA THR A 55 4.18 -7.78 4.99
C THR A 55 5.19 -7.13 5.92
N SER A 56 6.36 -6.74 5.42
CA SER A 56 7.41 -6.08 6.22
C SER A 56 7.25 -4.56 6.31
N GLY A 57 6.47 -3.97 5.40
CA GLY A 57 6.37 -2.52 5.24
C GLY A 57 7.67 -1.85 4.81
N LYS A 58 8.61 -2.63 4.27
CA LYS A 58 9.92 -2.16 3.78
C LYS A 58 10.07 -2.50 2.31
N PHE A 59 10.51 -1.56 1.53
CA PHE A 59 10.84 -1.77 0.11
C PHE A 59 12.09 -0.99 -0.28
N GLY A 60 12.74 -1.42 -1.33
CA GLY A 60 13.87 -0.69 -1.89
C GLY A 60 13.40 0.38 -2.86
N GLY A 61 13.91 1.60 -2.72
CA GLY A 61 13.51 2.71 -3.57
C GLY A 61 14.19 4.02 -3.25
N ILE A 62 13.63 5.12 -3.73
CA ILE A 62 14.19 6.47 -3.54
C ILE A 62 13.53 7.25 -2.39
N GLY A 63 12.37 6.82 -1.87
CA GLY A 63 11.64 7.50 -0.79
C GLY A 63 11.03 8.82 -1.22
N SER A 64 10.06 8.76 -2.14
CA SER A 64 9.32 9.92 -2.61
C SER A 64 7.87 9.59 -2.91
N VAL A 65 6.97 10.50 -2.59
CA VAL A 65 5.58 10.47 -3.04
C VAL A 65 5.51 11.01 -4.46
N ILE A 66 4.87 10.28 -5.36
CA ILE A 66 4.70 10.65 -6.76
C ILE A 66 3.22 10.70 -7.14
N ARG A 67 2.88 11.52 -8.14
CA ARG A 67 1.51 11.63 -8.64
C ARG A 67 1.50 11.93 -10.14
N TYR A 68 0.47 11.43 -10.83
CA TYR A 68 0.22 11.81 -12.22
C TYR A 68 -0.10 13.29 -12.35
N TYR A 69 0.68 13.98 -13.18
CA TYR A 69 0.53 15.39 -13.50
C TYR A 69 -0.10 15.56 -14.88
N LYS A 70 -1.42 15.74 -14.88
CA LYS A 70 -2.26 15.78 -16.08
C LYS A 70 -1.79 16.78 -17.15
N PRO A 71 -1.37 18.03 -16.82
CA PRO A 71 -0.98 19.01 -17.84
C PRO A 71 0.20 18.58 -18.73
N ARG A 72 1.11 17.78 -18.20
CA ARG A 72 2.28 17.28 -18.94
C ARG A 72 2.15 15.79 -19.31
N LYS A 73 1.07 15.11 -18.92
CA LYS A 73 0.87 13.67 -19.09
C LYS A 73 2.09 12.84 -18.59
N ARG A 74 2.67 13.26 -17.49
CA ARG A 74 3.84 12.67 -16.82
C ARG A 74 3.56 12.46 -15.33
N VAL A 75 4.48 11.82 -14.66
CA VAL A 75 4.45 11.71 -13.19
C VAL A 75 5.38 12.77 -12.62
N ALA A 76 4.93 13.43 -11.56
CA ALA A 76 5.72 14.43 -10.84
C ALA A 76 6.00 13.97 -9.41
N ILE A 77 7.13 14.42 -8.89
CA ILE A 77 7.46 14.33 -7.46
C ILE A 77 6.50 15.25 -6.70
N VAL A 78 5.76 14.71 -5.75
CA VAL A 78 4.91 15.48 -4.84
C VAL A 78 5.70 15.88 -3.60
N GLU A 79 6.40 14.89 -3.03
CA GLU A 79 7.17 15.07 -1.81
C GLU A 79 8.34 14.07 -1.77
N PRO A 80 9.59 14.55 -1.85
CA PRO A 80 10.73 13.74 -1.47
C PRO A 80 10.78 13.66 0.05
N SER A 81 10.64 12.44 0.60
CA SER A 81 10.56 12.24 2.05
C SER A 81 11.90 12.55 2.72
N GLU A 82 11.86 13.35 3.79
CA GLU A 82 13.05 13.74 4.55
C GLU A 82 13.82 12.51 5.07
N GLY A 83 15.15 12.57 5.03
CA GLY A 83 16.03 11.47 5.45
C GLY A 83 16.04 10.28 4.48
N HIS A 84 15.50 10.44 3.27
CA HIS A 84 15.50 9.40 2.24
C HIS A 84 16.31 9.81 0.99
N PRO A 85 16.77 8.85 0.18
CA PRO A 85 17.68 9.11 -0.94
C PRO A 85 17.22 10.20 -1.91
N ALA A 86 15.93 10.33 -2.18
CA ALA A 86 15.38 11.34 -3.08
C ALA A 86 15.62 12.77 -2.56
N ALA A 87 15.36 13.00 -1.26
CA ALA A 87 15.56 14.29 -0.62
C ALA A 87 17.06 14.63 -0.51
N GLU A 88 17.87 13.65 -0.13
CA GLU A 88 19.34 13.79 -0.01
C GLU A 88 20.00 14.11 -1.36
N ALA A 89 19.50 13.54 -2.46
CA ALA A 89 19.96 13.83 -3.80
C ALA A 89 19.51 15.21 -4.31
N GLY A 90 18.58 15.88 -3.64
CA GLY A 90 18.09 17.21 -4.00
C GLY A 90 16.90 17.23 -4.99
N LEU A 91 16.18 16.12 -5.13
CA LEU A 91 14.87 16.15 -5.77
C LEU A 91 13.93 17.08 -4.99
N LYS A 92 13.01 17.73 -5.69
CA LYS A 92 12.06 18.68 -5.10
C LYS A 92 10.63 18.40 -5.54
N ALA A 93 9.69 18.84 -4.72
CA ALA A 93 8.29 18.87 -5.11
C ALA A 93 8.11 19.66 -6.42
N GLY A 94 7.35 19.10 -7.35
CA GLY A 94 7.13 19.67 -8.69
C GLY A 94 8.09 19.17 -9.78
N ASP A 95 9.16 18.45 -9.44
CA ASP A 95 10.04 17.83 -10.45
C ASP A 95 9.25 16.83 -11.28
N ILE A 96 9.25 16.97 -12.60
CA ILE A 96 8.52 16.10 -13.53
C ILE A 96 9.47 15.02 -14.04
N ILE A 97 9.14 13.77 -13.80
CA ILE A 97 9.98 12.62 -14.17
C ILE A 97 9.88 12.39 -15.69
N MET A 98 11.00 12.46 -16.37
CA MET A 98 11.12 12.27 -17.81
C MET A 98 11.66 10.88 -18.15
N GLU A 99 12.80 10.50 -17.54
CA GLU A 99 13.47 9.22 -17.77
C GLU A 99 13.92 8.59 -16.44
N ILE A 100 13.94 7.27 -16.40
CA ILE A 100 14.55 6.48 -15.32
C ILE A 100 15.43 5.41 -15.96
N ASN A 101 16.73 5.41 -15.62
CA ASN A 101 17.74 4.49 -16.17
C ASN A 101 17.72 4.42 -17.71
N GLY A 102 17.53 5.58 -18.37
CA GLY A 102 17.49 5.69 -19.83
C GLY A 102 16.16 5.29 -20.48
N LYS A 103 15.16 4.88 -19.69
CA LYS A 103 13.79 4.60 -20.19
C LYS A 103 12.94 5.85 -20.08
N ASP A 104 12.28 6.23 -21.18
CA ASP A 104 11.30 7.31 -21.17
C ASP A 104 10.07 6.94 -20.34
N MET A 105 9.68 7.81 -19.42
CA MET A 105 8.50 7.67 -18.56
C MET A 105 7.26 8.37 -19.16
N ALA A 106 7.11 8.28 -20.49
CA ALA A 106 5.92 8.77 -21.17
C ALA A 106 4.74 7.81 -21.01
N GLN A 107 3.53 8.37 -21.15
CA GLN A 107 2.33 7.56 -21.26
C GLN A 107 2.33 6.84 -22.61
N GLY A 108 2.54 5.52 -22.61
CA GLY A 108 2.33 4.65 -23.78
C GLY A 108 0.96 3.99 -23.72
N ASP A 109 0.42 3.59 -24.88
CA ASP A 109 -0.90 2.96 -25.02
C ASP A 109 -1.03 1.58 -24.35
N ARG A 110 0.04 1.05 -23.78
CA ARG A 110 0.15 -0.31 -23.23
C ARG A 110 0.75 -0.39 -21.83
N ILE A 111 0.53 0.62 -20.97
CA ILE A 111 1.01 0.58 -19.59
C ILE A 111 -0.08 -0.06 -18.71
N PRO A 112 0.08 -1.33 -18.26
CA PRO A 112 -0.81 -1.94 -17.28
C PRO A 112 -0.82 -1.11 -15.99
N ASN A 113 -1.95 -1.03 -15.29
CA ASN A 113 -2.09 -0.33 -14.00
C ASN A 113 -1.80 1.18 -14.01
N GLY A 114 -1.60 1.79 -15.20
CA GLY A 114 -1.41 3.23 -15.36
C GLY A 114 0.02 3.72 -15.14
N LEU A 115 0.27 4.94 -15.59
CA LEU A 115 1.61 5.54 -15.64
C LEU A 115 2.27 5.70 -14.27
N THR A 116 1.49 6.02 -13.23
CA THR A 116 2.06 6.20 -11.87
C THR A 116 2.63 4.91 -11.32
N SER A 117 1.94 3.78 -11.50
CA SER A 117 2.46 2.47 -11.10
C SER A 117 3.71 2.11 -11.89
N TYR A 118 3.70 2.28 -13.21
CA TYR A 118 4.85 2.04 -14.06
C TYR A 118 6.09 2.83 -13.63
N VAL A 119 5.93 4.12 -13.33
CA VAL A 119 7.02 4.96 -12.83
C VAL A 119 7.47 4.49 -11.45
N SER A 120 6.53 4.17 -10.56
CA SER A 120 6.84 3.64 -9.22
C SER A 120 7.70 2.37 -9.29
N ASP A 121 7.33 1.43 -10.16
CA ASP A 121 8.06 0.16 -10.32
C ASP A 121 9.49 0.38 -10.84
N ASN A 122 9.70 1.36 -11.73
CA ASN A 122 11.03 1.72 -12.20
C ASN A 122 11.87 2.50 -11.17
N LEU A 123 11.25 3.23 -10.24
CA LEU A 123 11.93 3.89 -9.12
C LEU A 123 12.32 2.89 -8.02
N ARG A 124 11.54 1.83 -7.84
CA ARG A 124 11.85 0.74 -6.91
C ARG A 124 13.02 -0.10 -7.42
N GLY A 125 13.57 -0.91 -6.54
CA GLY A 125 14.64 -1.84 -6.82
C GLY A 125 15.47 -2.11 -5.58
N GLU A 126 16.43 -3.03 -5.65
CA GLU A 126 17.20 -3.44 -4.49
C GLU A 126 17.96 -2.27 -3.85
N PRO A 127 17.94 -2.16 -2.50
CA PRO A 127 18.77 -1.19 -1.79
C PRO A 127 20.24 -1.31 -2.17
N GLY A 128 20.91 -0.17 -2.32
CA GLY A 128 22.30 -0.10 -2.76
C GLY A 128 22.47 -0.02 -4.29
N THR A 129 21.43 -0.27 -5.08
CA THR A 129 21.49 -0.12 -6.55
C THR A 129 21.34 1.35 -6.99
N LEU A 130 21.99 1.70 -8.11
CA LEU A 130 21.92 3.04 -8.68
C LEU A 130 20.62 3.23 -9.48
N CYS A 131 19.95 4.37 -9.27
CA CYS A 131 18.82 4.84 -10.06
C CYS A 131 19.16 6.21 -10.65
N VAL A 132 19.25 6.29 -11.98
CA VAL A 132 19.51 7.56 -12.69
C VAL A 132 18.17 8.13 -13.13
N ILE A 133 17.82 9.34 -12.68
CA ILE A 133 16.53 9.98 -12.94
C ILE A 133 16.77 11.29 -13.64
N LYS A 134 16.15 11.49 -14.81
CA LYS A 134 16.08 12.79 -15.46
C LYS A 134 14.71 13.41 -15.18
N VAL A 135 14.73 14.65 -14.75
CA VAL A 135 13.52 15.43 -14.47
C VAL A 135 13.53 16.76 -15.19
N GLU A 136 12.37 17.34 -15.35
CA GLU A 136 12.19 18.75 -15.68
C GLU A 136 11.68 19.50 -14.45
N ARG A 137 12.47 20.43 -13.94
CA ARG A 137 12.10 21.26 -12.78
C ARG A 137 11.43 22.54 -13.23
N PRO A 138 10.19 22.84 -12.77
CA PRO A 138 9.52 24.09 -13.09
C PRO A 138 10.25 25.27 -12.41
N THR A 139 10.32 26.40 -13.13
CA THR A 139 10.87 27.66 -12.65
C THR A 139 9.75 28.68 -12.42
N SER A 140 10.08 29.82 -11.79
CA SER A 140 9.10 30.87 -11.48
C SER A 140 8.50 31.55 -12.71
N ASP A 141 9.18 31.51 -13.86
CA ASP A 141 8.77 32.07 -15.13
C ASP A 141 8.04 31.08 -16.04
N SER A 142 7.57 29.98 -15.49
CA SER A 142 6.86 28.89 -16.17
C SER A 142 7.70 28.14 -17.23
N THR A 143 9.01 28.27 -17.18
CA THR A 143 9.94 27.44 -17.95
C THR A 143 10.31 26.17 -17.18
N TYR A 144 11.00 25.25 -17.85
CA TYR A 144 11.44 23.98 -17.24
C TYR A 144 12.94 23.80 -17.48
N VAL A 145 13.65 23.45 -16.42
CA VAL A 145 15.09 23.17 -16.48
C VAL A 145 15.30 21.67 -16.39
N PRO A 146 15.94 21.03 -17.38
CA PRO A 146 16.29 19.61 -17.29
C PRO A 146 17.39 19.40 -16.26
N MET A 147 17.25 18.38 -15.44
CA MET A 147 18.21 17.98 -14.41
C MET A 147 18.35 16.48 -14.39
N GLU A 148 19.54 15.99 -14.04
CA GLU A 148 19.84 14.57 -13.84
C GLU A 148 20.28 14.32 -12.39
N PHE A 149 19.71 13.30 -11.79
CA PHE A 149 20.02 12.85 -10.44
C PHE A 149 20.47 11.39 -10.45
N LYS A 150 21.58 11.11 -9.77
CA LYS A 150 22.10 9.76 -9.54
C LYS A 150 21.80 9.41 -8.09
N ILE A 151 20.85 8.52 -7.87
CA ILE A 151 20.32 8.20 -6.54
C ILE A 151 20.62 6.74 -6.23
N THR A 152 21.31 6.47 -5.15
CA THR A 152 21.44 5.12 -4.62
C THR A 152 20.16 4.75 -3.88
N ARG A 153 19.47 3.70 -4.31
CA ARG A 153 18.25 3.24 -3.65
C ARG A 153 18.54 2.85 -2.21
N GLY A 154 17.68 3.26 -1.31
CA GLY A 154 17.72 2.89 0.10
C GLY A 154 16.58 1.95 0.49
N THR A 155 16.63 1.42 1.71
CA THR A 155 15.47 0.75 2.31
C THR A 155 14.50 1.81 2.79
N ILE A 156 13.33 1.87 2.18
CA ILE A 156 12.25 2.77 2.55
C ILE A 156 11.31 2.04 3.49
N ARG A 157 11.02 2.64 4.63
CA ARG A 157 10.01 2.13 5.57
C ARG A 157 8.71 2.89 5.37
N THR A 158 7.64 2.18 5.12
CA THR A 158 6.30 2.76 5.10
C THR A 158 5.95 3.25 6.51
N ASN A 159 5.53 4.51 6.63
CA ASN A 159 5.02 5.04 7.90
C ASN A 159 3.52 4.71 8.03
N PRO A 160 3.12 3.84 8.95
CA PRO A 160 1.71 3.47 9.09
C PRO A 160 0.84 4.57 9.69
N VAL A 161 1.45 5.53 10.42
CA VAL A 161 0.78 6.68 11.04
C VAL A 161 1.48 7.97 10.58
N PRO A 162 1.27 8.41 9.32
CA PRO A 162 1.95 9.59 8.78
C PRO A 162 1.64 10.89 9.51
N TYR A 163 0.45 10.94 10.12
CA TYR A 163 0.00 12.11 10.87
C TYR A 163 -0.93 11.72 12.02
N TYR A 164 -0.76 12.36 13.16
CA TYR A 164 -1.73 12.43 14.25
C TYR A 164 -1.61 13.78 14.96
N GLY A 165 -2.69 14.25 15.55
CA GLY A 165 -2.73 15.53 16.23
C GLY A 165 -4.12 15.86 16.78
N MET A 166 -4.20 16.92 17.57
CA MET A 166 -5.48 17.45 18.03
C MET A 166 -6.14 18.27 16.92
N LEU A 167 -7.42 17.99 16.60
CA LEU A 167 -8.22 18.82 15.68
C LEU A 167 -8.73 20.09 16.36
N ASN A 168 -8.97 19.99 17.66
CA ASN A 168 -9.33 21.07 18.57
C ASN A 168 -9.00 20.64 20.00
N ASP A 169 -9.43 21.37 21.00
CA ASP A 169 -9.09 21.12 22.41
C ASP A 169 -9.56 19.76 22.97
N SER A 170 -10.43 19.03 22.23
CA SER A 170 -11.06 17.80 22.72
C SER A 170 -11.03 16.61 21.75
N ILE A 171 -10.74 16.85 20.47
CA ILE A 171 -10.78 15.79 19.42
C ILE A 171 -9.38 15.44 18.97
N GLY A 172 -8.96 14.21 19.24
CA GLY A 172 -7.76 13.62 18.66
C GLY A 172 -8.03 13.01 17.29
N PHE A 173 -7.05 13.11 16.41
CA PHE A 173 -7.10 12.56 15.04
C PHE A 173 -5.87 11.72 14.78
N ILE A 174 -6.07 10.53 14.18
CA ILE A 174 -4.99 9.61 13.78
C ILE A 174 -5.25 9.17 12.33
N TYR A 175 -4.35 9.51 11.42
CA TYR A 175 -4.36 9.00 10.06
C TYR A 175 -3.55 7.69 9.99
N ILE A 176 -4.22 6.61 9.58
CA ILE A 176 -3.65 5.27 9.44
C ILE A 176 -3.58 4.93 7.96
N SER A 177 -2.40 5.02 7.37
CA SER A 177 -2.20 4.87 5.93
C SER A 177 -2.17 3.41 5.47
N THR A 178 -1.78 2.49 6.35
CA THR A 178 -1.65 1.06 6.02
C THR A 178 -1.59 0.18 7.27
N PHE A 179 -1.97 -1.08 7.12
CA PHE A 179 -1.72 -2.16 8.09
C PHE A 179 -0.60 -3.12 7.64
N SER A 180 0.11 -2.83 6.55
CA SER A 180 1.17 -3.70 6.01
C SER A 180 2.47 -3.69 6.80
N VAL A 181 2.59 -2.87 7.83
CA VAL A 181 3.79 -2.77 8.68
C VAL A 181 3.58 -3.58 9.95
N GLU A 182 4.39 -4.61 10.16
CA GLU A 182 4.39 -5.35 11.42
C GLU A 182 4.67 -4.42 12.61
N GLY A 183 3.81 -4.48 13.62
CA GLY A 183 3.85 -3.60 14.78
C GLY A 183 3.23 -2.22 14.57
N CYS A 184 2.51 -1.97 13.46
CA CYS A 184 1.83 -0.69 13.25
C CYS A 184 0.80 -0.38 14.34
N SER A 185 0.17 -1.39 14.91
CA SER A 185 -0.72 -1.24 16.06
C SER A 185 -0.04 -0.58 17.25
N LYS A 186 1.26 -0.83 17.47
CA LYS A 186 2.03 -0.16 18.55
C LYS A 186 2.20 1.33 18.28
N GLU A 187 2.41 1.73 17.03
CA GLU A 187 2.52 3.14 16.64
C GLU A 187 1.17 3.85 16.78
N ILE A 188 0.08 3.19 16.38
CA ILE A 188 -1.29 3.70 16.56
C ILE A 188 -1.60 3.84 18.06
N LYS A 189 -1.24 2.84 18.87
CA LYS A 189 -1.38 2.90 20.34
C LYS A 189 -0.66 4.08 20.93
N ARG A 190 0.60 4.30 20.52
CA ARG A 190 1.40 5.44 20.99
C ARG A 190 0.71 6.77 20.66
N ALA A 191 0.31 6.96 19.40
CA ALA A 191 -0.40 8.16 18.97
C ALA A 191 -1.69 8.39 19.78
N PHE A 192 -2.47 7.31 20.01
CA PHE A 192 -3.68 7.39 20.83
C PHE A 192 -3.39 7.84 22.27
N ILE A 193 -2.39 7.25 22.93
CA ILE A 193 -2.01 7.60 24.30
C ILE A 193 -1.52 9.06 24.39
N GLU A 194 -0.69 9.49 23.46
CA GLU A 194 -0.19 10.85 23.41
C GLU A 194 -1.31 11.89 23.23
N LEU A 195 -2.29 11.60 22.36
CA LEU A 195 -3.46 12.47 22.19
C LEU A 195 -4.33 12.53 23.46
N LYS A 196 -4.53 11.40 24.15
CA LYS A 196 -5.21 11.37 25.45
C LYS A 196 -4.49 12.24 26.48
N GLN A 197 -3.16 12.20 26.52
CA GLN A 197 -2.35 13.04 27.42
C GLN A 197 -2.45 14.54 27.06
N GLN A 198 -2.70 14.87 25.78
CA GLN A 198 -2.95 16.23 25.31
C GLN A 198 -4.38 16.71 25.58
N GLY A 199 -5.25 15.86 26.15
CA GLY A 199 -6.62 16.23 26.53
C GLY A 199 -7.70 15.73 25.59
N ALA A 200 -7.40 14.83 24.64
CA ALA A 200 -8.44 14.26 23.78
C ALA A 200 -9.49 13.50 24.58
N THR A 201 -10.75 13.89 24.44
CA THR A 201 -11.93 13.24 25.03
C THR A 201 -12.77 12.49 23.99
N SER A 202 -12.44 12.63 22.71
CA SER A 202 -12.99 11.87 21.59
C SER A 202 -11.90 11.64 20.52
N MET A 203 -12.09 10.64 19.66
CA MET A 203 -11.07 10.21 18.71
C MET A 203 -11.65 10.02 17.30
N VAL A 204 -10.89 10.46 16.31
CA VAL A 204 -11.15 10.18 14.89
C VAL A 204 -10.01 9.31 14.34
N LEU A 205 -10.34 8.14 13.85
CA LEU A 205 -9.42 7.28 13.09
C LEU A 205 -9.71 7.45 11.61
N ASP A 206 -8.73 7.86 10.84
CA ASP A 206 -8.87 8.02 9.38
C ASP A 206 -8.17 6.87 8.64
N VAL A 207 -8.97 6.03 7.99
CA VAL A 207 -8.49 4.92 7.15
C VAL A 207 -8.88 5.11 5.68
N ARG A 208 -9.13 6.35 5.27
CA ARG A 208 -9.37 6.65 3.86
C ARG A 208 -8.14 6.33 3.04
N SER A 209 -8.35 5.74 1.86
CA SER A 209 -7.29 5.26 0.96
C SER A 209 -6.32 4.22 1.58
N ASN A 210 -6.70 3.60 2.71
CA ASN A 210 -5.95 2.51 3.32
C ASN A 210 -6.35 1.17 2.68
N GLY A 211 -5.50 0.61 1.83
CA GLY A 211 -5.72 -0.67 1.13
C GLY A 211 -5.67 -1.91 2.03
N GLY A 212 -5.45 -1.75 3.33
CA GLY A 212 -5.37 -2.86 4.29
C GLY A 212 -3.94 -3.24 4.66
N GLY A 213 -3.68 -4.54 4.77
CA GLY A 213 -2.41 -5.12 5.19
C GLY A 213 -2.59 -6.33 6.10
N LEU A 214 -1.83 -6.42 7.17
CA LEU A 214 -1.85 -7.54 8.10
C LEU A 214 -3.15 -7.55 8.93
N LEU A 215 -3.92 -8.62 8.78
CA LEU A 215 -5.16 -8.82 9.51
C LEU A 215 -4.95 -8.76 11.03
N SER A 216 -3.86 -9.37 11.51
CA SER A 216 -3.51 -9.36 12.94
C SER A 216 -3.31 -7.94 13.50
N GLU A 217 -2.77 -7.03 12.73
CA GLU A 217 -2.57 -5.65 13.14
C GLU A 217 -3.90 -4.89 13.28
N ALA A 218 -4.84 -5.10 12.34
CA ALA A 218 -6.18 -4.53 12.46
C ALA A 218 -6.92 -5.07 13.69
N VAL A 219 -6.85 -6.38 13.94
CA VAL A 219 -7.43 -7.01 15.14
C VAL A 219 -6.82 -6.44 16.42
N ASN A 220 -5.50 -6.22 16.44
CA ASN A 220 -4.82 -5.59 17.57
C ASN A 220 -5.33 -4.17 17.84
N VAL A 221 -5.61 -3.38 16.79
CA VAL A 221 -6.15 -2.03 16.95
C VAL A 221 -7.60 -2.06 17.46
N VAL A 222 -8.43 -2.97 16.93
CA VAL A 222 -9.79 -3.17 17.46
C VAL A 222 -9.74 -3.53 18.95
N ASN A 223 -8.78 -4.37 19.35
CA ASN A 223 -8.62 -4.78 20.76
C ASN A 223 -8.29 -3.62 21.71
N PHE A 224 -7.85 -2.47 21.23
CA PHE A 224 -7.66 -1.30 22.11
C PHE A 224 -8.99 -0.77 22.67
N PHE A 225 -10.09 -1.03 21.98
CA PHE A 225 -11.40 -0.40 22.19
C PHE A 225 -12.52 -1.37 22.54
N VAL A 226 -12.25 -2.67 22.52
CA VAL A 226 -13.28 -3.70 22.80
C VAL A 226 -12.77 -4.72 23.81
N PRO A 227 -13.68 -5.38 24.57
CA PRO A 227 -13.29 -6.33 25.61
C PRO A 227 -12.49 -7.50 25.05
N LYS A 228 -11.63 -8.08 25.90
CA LYS A 228 -10.92 -9.32 25.63
C LYS A 228 -11.87 -10.48 25.32
N GLY A 229 -11.46 -11.37 24.41
CA GLY A 229 -12.19 -12.58 24.02
C GLY A 229 -13.26 -12.36 22.96
N LYS A 230 -13.48 -11.12 22.49
CA LYS A 230 -14.42 -10.84 21.40
C LYS A 230 -13.90 -11.39 20.07
N GLU A 231 -14.79 -12.06 19.34
CA GLU A 231 -14.53 -12.50 17.98
C GLU A 231 -14.65 -11.31 17.03
N ILE A 232 -13.62 -11.08 16.23
CA ILE A 232 -13.51 -9.94 15.32
C ILE A 232 -13.75 -10.37 13.89
N VAL A 233 -13.12 -11.44 13.45
CA VAL A 233 -13.23 -11.95 12.09
C VAL A 233 -12.97 -13.46 12.06
N LYS A 234 -13.63 -14.14 11.14
CA LYS A 234 -13.41 -15.57 10.85
C LYS A 234 -12.91 -15.75 9.44
N THR A 235 -11.91 -16.63 9.26
CA THR A 235 -11.58 -17.19 7.96
C THR A 235 -12.26 -18.55 7.83
N LYS A 236 -12.83 -18.83 6.64
CA LYS A 236 -13.40 -20.12 6.29
C LYS A 236 -12.93 -20.54 4.91
N GLY A 237 -12.52 -21.78 4.79
CA GLY A 237 -12.07 -22.34 3.54
C GLY A 237 -12.68 -23.71 3.25
N LYS A 238 -12.27 -24.30 2.12
CA LYS A 238 -12.65 -25.66 1.74
C LYS A 238 -12.16 -26.69 2.77
N PHE A 239 -10.99 -26.46 3.32
CA PHE A 239 -10.40 -27.30 4.36
C PHE A 239 -10.71 -26.72 5.75
N LYS A 240 -11.60 -27.37 6.49
CA LYS A 240 -12.02 -26.91 7.82
C LYS A 240 -10.87 -26.74 8.83
N GLN A 241 -9.76 -27.47 8.63
CA GLN A 241 -8.57 -27.34 9.47
C GLN A 241 -7.90 -25.95 9.35
N MET A 242 -8.22 -25.21 8.30
CA MET A 242 -7.72 -23.84 8.06
C MET A 242 -8.72 -22.77 8.51
N ASP A 243 -9.90 -23.17 8.99
CA ASP A 243 -10.85 -22.22 9.57
C ASP A 243 -10.27 -21.65 10.87
N TYR A 244 -10.28 -20.34 10.98
CA TYR A 244 -9.72 -19.66 12.15
C TYR A 244 -10.57 -18.48 12.56
N ALA A 245 -10.76 -18.31 13.87
CA ALA A 245 -11.45 -17.16 14.45
C ALA A 245 -10.45 -16.24 15.17
N TYR A 246 -10.26 -15.06 14.64
CA TYR A 246 -9.42 -14.04 15.27
C TYR A 246 -10.21 -13.36 16.39
N ARG A 247 -9.64 -13.37 17.58
CA ARG A 247 -10.25 -12.79 18.78
C ARG A 247 -9.32 -11.78 19.44
N THR A 248 -9.89 -10.83 20.15
CA THR A 248 -9.14 -9.94 21.02
C THR A 248 -8.48 -10.74 22.15
N THR A 249 -7.20 -10.48 22.40
CA THR A 249 -6.39 -11.27 23.35
C THR A 249 -5.94 -10.47 24.58
N ASN A 250 -5.93 -9.16 24.50
CA ASN A 250 -5.46 -8.27 25.54
C ASN A 250 -6.63 -7.49 26.18
N GLU A 251 -6.40 -6.98 27.37
CA GLU A 251 -7.32 -6.01 27.97
C GLU A 251 -7.35 -4.72 27.12
N PRO A 252 -8.52 -4.10 26.93
CA PRO A 252 -8.67 -2.89 26.17
C PRO A 252 -7.92 -1.71 26.81
N ILE A 253 -7.61 -0.71 26.00
CA ILE A 253 -6.98 0.53 26.50
C ILE A 253 -8.06 1.51 26.95
N ASP A 254 -9.11 1.65 26.16
CA ASP A 254 -10.22 2.58 26.43
C ASP A 254 -11.49 2.09 25.74
N MET A 255 -12.49 1.71 26.50
CA MET A 255 -13.81 1.27 25.98
C MET A 255 -14.83 2.40 25.93
N GLU A 256 -14.54 3.55 26.52
CA GLU A 256 -15.53 4.60 26.73
C GLU A 256 -15.37 5.80 25.79
N ILE A 257 -14.14 6.06 25.30
CA ILE A 257 -13.89 7.25 24.47
C ILE A 257 -14.79 7.25 23.22
N PRO A 258 -15.57 8.31 22.96
CA PRO A 258 -16.35 8.43 21.73
C PRO A 258 -15.43 8.39 20.49
N MET A 259 -15.82 7.63 19.46
CA MET A 259 -14.98 7.42 18.28
C MET A 259 -15.76 7.55 16.98
N ALA A 260 -15.07 8.09 15.97
CA ALA A 260 -15.49 8.03 14.58
C ALA A 260 -14.36 7.42 13.72
N VAL A 261 -14.74 6.66 12.69
CA VAL A 261 -13.81 6.13 11.70
C VAL A 261 -14.17 6.70 10.33
N LEU A 262 -13.20 7.36 9.69
CA LEU A 262 -13.37 7.89 8.34
C LEU A 262 -12.97 6.84 7.31
N VAL A 263 -13.85 6.62 6.34
CA VAL A 263 -13.68 5.60 5.29
C VAL A 263 -13.99 6.15 3.90
N ASP A 264 -13.42 5.54 2.85
CA ASP A 264 -13.72 5.84 1.45
C ASP A 264 -13.64 4.60 0.56
N GLY A 265 -13.80 4.76 -0.76
CA GLY A 265 -13.69 3.67 -1.72
C GLY A 265 -12.30 3.01 -1.82
N GLY A 266 -11.27 3.63 -1.26
CA GLY A 266 -9.91 3.06 -1.14
C GLY A 266 -9.68 2.31 0.17
N THR A 267 -10.61 2.39 1.12
CA THR A 267 -10.57 1.61 2.37
C THR A 267 -10.88 0.15 2.07
N ALA A 268 -9.92 -0.76 2.26
CA ALA A 268 -10.03 -2.15 1.85
C ALA A 268 -9.46 -3.15 2.88
N SER A 269 -9.91 -4.41 2.81
CA SER A 269 -9.31 -5.56 3.52
C SER A 269 -9.18 -5.34 5.05
N ALA A 270 -7.96 -5.34 5.61
CA ALA A 270 -7.72 -5.13 7.04
C ALA A 270 -8.29 -3.80 7.57
N ALA A 271 -8.35 -2.75 6.73
CA ALA A 271 -9.00 -1.49 7.09
C ALA A 271 -10.54 -1.62 7.18
N GLU A 272 -11.13 -2.52 6.38
CA GLU A 272 -12.56 -2.85 6.49
C GLU A 272 -12.83 -3.73 7.72
N ILE A 273 -11.90 -4.59 8.11
CA ILE A 273 -11.99 -5.34 9.38
C ILE A 273 -12.02 -4.38 10.57
N LEU A 274 -11.14 -3.38 10.61
CA LEU A 274 -11.15 -2.36 11.65
C LEU A 274 -12.50 -1.62 11.68
N SER A 275 -12.89 -1.00 10.58
CA SER A 275 -14.09 -0.18 10.51
C SER A 275 -15.38 -0.99 10.75
N GLY A 276 -15.50 -2.15 10.11
CA GLY A 276 -16.65 -3.03 10.25
C GLY A 276 -16.78 -3.61 11.66
N SER A 277 -15.69 -4.04 12.28
CA SER A 277 -15.73 -4.56 13.66
C SER A 277 -16.11 -3.49 14.68
N LEU A 278 -15.57 -2.27 14.54
CA LEU A 278 -15.94 -1.17 15.44
C LEU A 278 -17.39 -0.72 15.23
N GLN A 279 -17.93 -0.82 14.01
CA GLN A 279 -19.33 -0.59 13.71
C GLN A 279 -20.23 -1.67 14.31
N ASP A 280 -19.96 -2.95 14.05
CA ASP A 280 -20.78 -4.08 14.46
C ASP A 280 -20.82 -4.25 16.00
N LEU A 281 -19.81 -3.76 16.68
CA LEU A 281 -19.69 -3.77 18.14
C LEU A 281 -20.20 -2.46 18.78
N ASP A 282 -20.88 -1.59 18.02
CA ASP A 282 -21.38 -0.27 18.46
C ASP A 282 -20.31 0.60 19.13
N ARG A 283 -19.04 0.45 18.67
CA ARG A 283 -17.90 1.11 19.32
C ARG A 283 -17.51 2.42 18.63
N ALA A 284 -17.79 2.57 17.35
CA ALA A 284 -17.50 3.77 16.59
C ALA A 284 -18.58 4.09 15.56
N ILE A 285 -18.74 5.37 15.23
CA ILE A 285 -19.55 5.83 14.10
C ILE A 285 -18.66 5.79 12.86
N ILE A 286 -19.17 5.19 11.77
CA ILE A 286 -18.48 5.16 10.48
C ILE A 286 -18.96 6.33 9.62
N ILE A 287 -18.03 7.12 9.10
CA ILE A 287 -18.32 8.32 8.31
C ILE A 287 -17.56 8.23 6.98
N GLY A 288 -18.26 8.43 5.89
CA GLY A 288 -17.65 8.48 4.55
C GLY A 288 -18.45 7.78 3.48
N ASN A 289 -17.75 7.31 2.46
CA ASN A 289 -18.35 6.58 1.35
C ASN A 289 -18.22 5.07 1.54
N ARG A 290 -18.93 4.30 0.70
CA ARG A 290 -18.83 2.85 0.67
C ARG A 290 -17.37 2.43 0.46
N THR A 291 -16.92 1.49 1.29
CA THR A 291 -15.57 0.90 1.21
C THR A 291 -15.43 -0.03 0.01
N TYR A 292 -14.23 -0.50 -0.24
CA TYR A 292 -13.88 -1.33 -1.40
C TYR A 292 -14.68 -2.63 -1.47
N GLY A 293 -14.87 -3.34 -0.34
CA GLY A 293 -15.62 -4.59 -0.27
C GLY A 293 -14.78 -5.82 -0.61
N LYS A 294 -13.55 -5.85 -0.14
CA LYS A 294 -12.64 -6.98 -0.32
C LYS A 294 -12.80 -8.03 0.78
#